data_d1979574b7438ddfdbc3cce76f8bec5b
#
_entry.id   d1979574b7438ddfdbc3cce76f8bec5b
#
_cell.length_a   1.000
_cell.length_b   1.000
_cell.length_c   1.000
_cell.angle_alpha   90.00
_cell.angle_beta   90.00
_cell.angle_gamma   90.00
#
_symmetry.space_group_name_H-M   'P 1'
#
loop_
_entity.id
_entity.type
_entity.pdbx_description
1 polymer ?
#
loop_
_entity_poly.entity_id
_entity_poly.type
_entity_poly.pdbx_seq_one_letter_code
_entity_poly.pdbx_strand_id
1 'polypeptide(L)'
;MKVVWAAAAAVVTLACGSPGQSPAAAKEVVIWKPVGSWSGSGNFQSESFTSDTGGFRVHWETKNERVPGTGRMKVVFRSGDSGRPIIEAVDVKGVGHDVEEVADNVRWYYLTIESTNIDWSVSIDERLRGIRTP
;
A
#
# COMPACT_ATOMS: atom_id res chain seq x y z
N MET A 1 -23.56 -13.28 72.18
CA MET A 1 -23.34 -13.38 71.56
C MET A 1 -22.89 -13.26 70.52
N LYS A 2 -22.63 -13.45 69.88
CA LYS A 2 -22.17 -13.38 69.04
C LYS A 2 -22.04 -13.45 67.86
N VAL A 3 -21.98 -13.34 67.23
CA VAL A 3 -21.81 -13.38 66.14
C VAL A 3 -21.33 -13.29 65.18
N VAL A 4 -21.20 -13.31 64.71
CA VAL A 4 -20.66 -13.32 63.71
C VAL A 4 -20.52 -13.28 62.65
N TRP A 5 -20.35 -13.25 62.08
CA TRP A 5 -20.18 -13.24 60.94
C TRP A 5 -19.66 -13.15 59.88
N ALA A 6 -19.63 -13.04 59.48
CA ALA A 6 -19.20 -13.05 58.70
C ALA A 6 -18.92 -12.97 57.59
N ALA A 7 -18.88 -12.90 57.14
CA ALA A 7 -18.62 -12.79 56.25
C ALA A 7 -18.19 -12.80 55.15
N ALA A 8 -18.15 -12.88 54.68
CA ALA A 8 -17.84 -12.87 53.74
C ALA A 8 -17.48 -12.76 52.66
N ALA A 9 -17.39 -12.69 52.29
CA ALA A 9 -17.05 -12.56 51.42
C ALA A 9 -16.71 -12.55 50.28
N ALA A 10 -16.68 -12.61 49.85
CA ALA A 10 -16.42 -12.51 48.88
C ALA A 10 -16.03 -12.50 47.82
N VAL A 11 -15.90 -12.57 47.43
CA VAL A 11 -15.51 -12.53 46.47
C VAL A 11 -15.23 -12.42 45.39
N VAL A 12 -15.23 -12.46 44.97
CA VAL A 12 -14.96 -12.36 43.93
C VAL A 12 -14.54 -12.24 42.93
N THR A 13 -14.47 -12.33 42.52
CA THR A 13 -14.08 -12.19 41.55
C THR A 13 -13.69 -12.26 40.50
N LEU A 14 -13.71 -12.29 40.27
CA LEU A 14 -13.33 -12.30 39.35
C LEU A 14 -13.13 -12.22 38.29
N ALA A 15 -13.22 -12.20 38.00
CA ALA A 15 -13.03 -12.13 37.06
C ALA A 15 -12.59 -12.00 36.11
N CYS A 16 -12.54 -11.95 36.00
CA CYS A 16 -12.31 -11.72 35.32
C CYS A 16 -11.71 -11.58 34.36
N GLY A 17 -11.45 -11.45 34.23
CA GLY A 17 -10.87 -11.24 33.48
C GLY A 17 -10.69 -11.24 32.44
N SER A 18 -10.69 -11.49 32.16
CA SER A 18 -10.51 -11.65 31.23
C SER A 18 -10.47 -11.10 30.20
N PRO A 19 -10.84 -10.44 30.09
CA PRO A 19 -10.99 -9.84 29.06
C PRO A 19 -9.98 -9.74 28.24
N GLY A 20 -9.37 -9.32 28.34
CA GLY A 20 -8.54 -9.05 27.57
C GLY A 20 -8.03 -9.91 26.73
N GLN A 21 -7.99 -10.78 26.94
CA GLN A 21 -7.40 -11.56 26.28
C GLN A 21 -7.80 -11.98 25.22
N SER A 22 -8.51 -12.14 25.11
CA SER A 22 -8.91 -12.73 24.15
C SER A 22 -8.48 -12.49 22.97
N PRO A 23 -8.37 -11.78 22.66
CA PRO A 23 -8.11 -11.54 21.55
C PRO A 23 -7.57 -12.22 20.74
N ALA A 24 -7.59 -12.64 20.94
CA ALA A 24 -7.20 -13.35 20.33
C ALA A 24 -6.99 -13.44 19.23
N ALA A 25 -6.96 -13.21 19.11
CA ALA A 25 -6.94 -13.70 18.15
C ALA A 25 -6.54 -13.19 16.93
N ALA A 26 -7.24 -12.71 16.16
CA ALA A 26 -6.93 -12.26 14.82
C ALA A 26 -6.31 -10.89 14.86
N LYS A 27 -5.23 -10.73 14.16
CA LYS A 27 -4.63 -9.41 13.97
C LYS A 27 -4.75 -9.03 12.51
N GLU A 28 -5.12 -7.79 12.29
CA GLU A 28 -5.14 -7.23 10.96
C GLU A 28 -3.71 -6.93 10.52
N VAL A 29 -3.35 -7.40 9.36
CA VAL A 29 -2.03 -7.18 8.80
C VAL A 29 -2.15 -6.63 7.39
N VAL A 30 -1.14 -5.90 6.95
CA VAL A 30 -1.08 -5.41 5.58
C VAL A 30 -0.30 -6.43 4.75
N ILE A 31 -0.87 -6.79 3.62
CA ILE A 31 -0.24 -7.69 2.67
C ILE A 31 -0.08 -6.91 1.37
N TRP A 32 1.09 -7.01 0.76
CA TRP A 32 1.35 -6.37 -0.53
C TRP A 32 1.33 -7.41 -1.63
N LYS A 33 0.42 -7.25 -2.57
CA LYS A 33 0.24 -8.18 -3.68
C LYS A 33 0.82 -7.57 -4.94
N PRO A 34 1.76 -8.22 -5.61
CA PRO A 34 2.31 -7.71 -6.86
C PRO A 34 1.23 -7.54 -7.93
N VAL A 35 1.22 -6.40 -8.58
CA VAL A 35 0.31 -6.09 -9.68
C VAL A 35 1.02 -6.19 -11.00
N GLY A 36 2.22 -5.61 -11.10
CA GLY A 36 2.98 -5.65 -12.33
C GLY A 36 4.32 -4.95 -12.21
N SER A 37 5.16 -5.18 -13.20
CA SER A 37 6.48 -4.57 -13.32
C SER A 37 6.73 -4.22 -14.77
N TRP A 38 7.31 -3.06 -14.99
CA TRP A 38 7.60 -2.56 -16.33
C TRP A 38 8.93 -1.85 -16.33
N SER A 39 9.58 -1.78 -17.49
CA SER A 39 10.82 -1.03 -17.64
C SER A 39 10.91 -0.53 -19.07
N GLY A 40 11.65 0.54 -19.26
CA GLY A 40 11.82 1.13 -20.58
C GLY A 40 12.66 2.38 -20.54
N SER A 41 12.63 3.11 -21.62
CA SER A 41 13.42 4.33 -21.77
C SER A 41 12.67 5.36 -22.59
N GLY A 42 11.41 5.54 -22.37
CA GLY A 42 10.59 6.51 -23.08
C GLY A 42 9.19 6.43 -22.50
N ASN A 43 8.26 7.00 -23.22
CA ASN A 43 6.87 6.98 -22.80
C ASN A 43 6.30 5.57 -22.91
N PHE A 44 5.44 5.22 -21.98
CA PHE A 44 4.87 3.89 -21.91
C PHE A 44 3.46 3.95 -21.32
N GLN A 45 2.63 3.04 -21.76
CA GLN A 45 1.30 2.85 -21.20
C GLN A 45 1.11 1.37 -20.89
N SER A 46 0.71 1.06 -19.67
CA SER A 46 0.48 -0.32 -19.27
C SER A 46 -0.88 -0.83 -19.73
N GLU A 47 -1.07 -2.13 -19.63
CA GLU A 47 -2.41 -2.72 -19.73
C GLU A 47 -3.21 -2.31 -18.51
N SER A 48 -4.53 -2.47 -18.59
CA SER A 48 -5.42 -2.15 -17.48
C SER A 48 -5.36 -3.25 -16.42
N PHE A 49 -5.55 -2.86 -15.19
CA PHE A 49 -5.64 -3.79 -14.07
C PHE A 49 -6.72 -3.32 -13.09
N THR A 50 -7.29 -4.26 -12.36
CA THR A 50 -8.28 -3.93 -11.34
C THR A 50 -7.61 -3.76 -10.00
N SER A 51 -8.26 -2.99 -9.13
CA SER A 51 -7.85 -2.86 -7.75
C SER A 51 -9.01 -3.18 -6.84
N ASP A 52 -8.76 -3.95 -5.81
CA ASP A 52 -9.74 -4.29 -4.80
C ASP A 52 -9.74 -3.29 -3.64
N THR A 53 -8.74 -2.47 -3.53
CA THR A 53 -8.60 -1.54 -2.40
C THR A 53 -8.33 -0.11 -2.81
N GLY A 54 -7.76 0.11 -3.99
CA GLY A 54 -7.33 1.43 -4.44
C GLY A 54 -6.02 1.90 -3.81
N GLY A 55 -5.39 1.09 -2.99
CA GLY A 55 -4.12 1.43 -2.34
C GLY A 55 -2.96 0.72 -3.01
N PHE A 56 -1.92 1.45 -3.34
CA PHE A 56 -0.78 0.91 -4.06
C PHE A 56 0.54 1.41 -3.49
N ARG A 57 1.57 0.64 -3.75
CA ARG A 57 2.95 1.02 -3.48
C ARG A 57 3.70 0.96 -4.79
N VAL A 58 4.34 2.05 -5.15
CA VAL A 58 5.06 2.18 -6.41
C VAL A 58 6.54 2.18 -6.11
N HIS A 59 7.24 1.17 -6.57
CA HIS A 59 8.70 1.11 -6.51
C HIS A 59 9.20 1.63 -7.84
N TRP A 60 10.08 2.62 -7.82
CA TRP A 60 10.63 3.16 -9.06
C TRP A 60 12.14 3.30 -8.96
N GLU A 61 12.76 3.19 -10.11
CA GLU A 61 14.19 3.43 -10.26
C GLU A 61 14.42 4.09 -11.61
N THR A 62 15.30 5.08 -11.63
CA THR A 62 15.77 5.69 -12.86
C THR A 62 17.29 5.56 -12.93
N LYS A 63 17.81 5.39 -14.14
CA LYS A 63 19.25 5.25 -14.35
C LYS A 63 19.59 5.61 -15.79
N ASN A 64 20.89 5.69 -16.06
CA ASN A 64 21.41 5.97 -17.40
C ASN A 64 20.87 7.28 -17.97
N GLU A 65 20.99 8.35 -17.19
CA GLU A 65 20.63 9.68 -17.68
C GLU A 65 21.54 10.04 -18.85
N ARG A 66 20.96 10.33 -20.01
CA ARG A 66 21.74 10.52 -21.24
C ARG A 66 22.33 11.89 -21.35
N VAL A 67 21.62 12.90 -20.89
CA VAL A 67 22.09 14.28 -20.88
C VAL A 67 21.93 14.80 -19.46
N PRO A 68 23.02 15.11 -18.76
CA PRO A 68 22.96 15.55 -17.38
C PRO A 68 21.96 16.68 -17.16
N GLY A 69 21.11 16.51 -16.15
CA GLY A 69 20.12 17.51 -15.79
C GLY A 69 18.84 17.49 -16.59
N THR A 70 18.72 16.60 -17.59
CA THR A 70 17.52 16.56 -18.44
C THR A 70 16.67 15.33 -18.23
N GLY A 71 17.15 14.35 -17.47
CA GLY A 71 16.40 13.11 -17.26
C GLY A 71 15.18 13.34 -16.37
N ARG A 72 14.05 12.87 -16.82
CA ARG A 72 12.80 12.99 -16.06
C ARG A 72 11.94 11.74 -16.23
N MET A 73 11.21 11.42 -15.17
CA MET A 73 10.20 10.36 -15.23
C MET A 73 8.98 10.79 -14.42
N LYS A 74 7.80 10.53 -14.99
CA LYS A 74 6.54 10.77 -14.31
C LYS A 74 5.67 9.52 -14.44
N VAL A 75 5.08 9.08 -13.34
CA VAL A 75 4.17 7.94 -13.32
C VAL A 75 2.79 8.43 -12.92
N VAL A 76 1.79 8.16 -13.73
CA VAL A 76 0.42 8.59 -13.48
C VAL A 76 -0.50 7.37 -13.54
N PHE A 77 -1.32 7.22 -12.50
CA PHE A 77 -2.42 6.27 -12.52
C PHE A 77 -3.60 6.94 -13.20
N ARG A 78 -4.17 6.26 -14.17
CA ARG A 78 -5.33 6.76 -14.91
C ARG A 78 -6.51 5.84 -14.74
N SER A 79 -7.71 6.42 -14.86
CA SER A 79 -8.93 5.64 -14.85
C SER A 79 -8.97 4.71 -16.06
N GLY A 80 -9.20 3.43 -15.83
CA GLY A 80 -9.33 2.47 -16.92
C GLY A 80 -10.59 2.70 -17.74
N ASP A 81 -11.57 3.40 -17.19
CA ASP A 81 -12.83 3.67 -17.89
C ASP A 81 -12.76 4.91 -18.77
N SER A 82 -12.15 5.97 -18.28
CA SER A 82 -12.20 7.28 -18.96
C SER A 82 -10.85 7.77 -19.47
N GLY A 83 -9.75 7.20 -18.99
CA GLY A 83 -8.41 7.68 -19.30
C GLY A 83 -8.01 8.91 -18.52
N ARG A 84 -8.87 9.38 -17.62
CA ARG A 84 -8.58 10.58 -16.84
C ARG A 84 -7.44 10.32 -15.86
N PRO A 85 -6.52 11.27 -15.69
CA PRO A 85 -5.50 11.12 -14.64
C PRO A 85 -6.14 11.17 -13.28
N ILE A 86 -5.77 10.21 -12.43
CA ILE A 86 -6.28 10.10 -11.08
C ILE A 86 -5.22 10.51 -10.07
N ILE A 87 -4.03 9.93 -10.16
CA ILE A 87 -2.94 10.17 -9.22
C ILE A 87 -1.64 10.31 -9.99
N GLU A 88 -0.92 11.38 -9.71
CA GLU A 88 0.46 11.50 -10.14
C GLU A 88 1.32 10.90 -9.04
N ALA A 89 1.72 9.67 -9.22
CA ALA A 89 2.40 8.92 -8.16
C ALA A 89 3.87 9.28 -8.04
N VAL A 90 4.52 9.57 -9.15
CA VAL A 90 5.95 9.88 -9.19
C VAL A 90 6.18 10.99 -10.19
N ASP A 91 7.01 11.96 -9.82
CA ASP A 91 7.51 12.99 -10.74
C ASP A 91 8.92 13.33 -10.27
N VAL A 92 9.90 12.80 -10.95
CA VAL A 92 11.29 12.91 -10.52
C VAL A 92 12.22 13.31 -11.64
N LYS A 93 13.35 13.90 -11.27
CA LYS A 93 14.41 14.28 -12.17
C LYS A 93 15.68 13.54 -11.78
N GLY A 94 16.42 13.11 -12.80
CA GLY A 94 17.70 12.50 -12.58
C GLY A 94 17.62 11.07 -12.11
N VAL A 95 18.78 10.52 -11.76
CA VAL A 95 18.94 9.13 -11.35
C VAL A 95 18.58 8.98 -9.89
N GLY A 96 17.81 7.95 -9.57
CA GLY A 96 17.43 7.67 -8.20
C GLY A 96 16.49 6.48 -8.11
N HIS A 97 16.04 6.21 -6.90
CA HIS A 97 15.04 5.18 -6.64
C HIS A 97 14.33 5.49 -5.33
N ASP A 98 13.10 5.06 -5.23
CA ASP A 98 12.32 5.25 -4.01
C ASP A 98 11.03 4.42 -4.09
N VAL A 99 10.23 4.54 -3.06
CA VAL A 99 8.93 3.89 -2.96
C VAL A 99 7.90 4.94 -2.57
N GLU A 100 6.83 5.02 -3.34
CA GLU A 100 5.74 5.93 -3.04
C GLU A 100 4.47 5.14 -2.77
N GLU A 101 3.72 5.55 -1.76
CA GLU A 101 2.41 4.95 -1.49
C GLU A 101 1.33 5.90 -1.94
N VAL A 102 0.33 5.37 -2.63
CA VAL A 102 -0.81 6.14 -3.11
C VAL A 102 -2.09 5.43 -2.74
N ALA A 103 -3.15 6.18 -2.61
CA ALA A 103 -4.45 5.63 -2.25
C ALA A 103 -5.55 6.35 -3.01
N ASP A 104 -6.50 5.58 -3.50
CA ASP A 104 -7.66 6.08 -4.19
C ASP A 104 -8.81 5.07 -3.96
N ASN A 105 -9.78 5.03 -4.84
CA ASN A 105 -10.92 4.14 -4.73
C ASN A 105 -10.74 2.86 -5.54
N VAL A 106 -11.56 1.88 -5.26
CA VAL A 106 -11.64 0.65 -6.05
C VAL A 106 -12.10 1.00 -7.45
N ARG A 107 -11.29 0.64 -8.44
CA ARG A 107 -11.64 0.87 -9.86
C ARG A 107 -10.66 0.14 -10.77
N TRP A 108 -10.88 0.28 -12.07
CA TRP A 108 -9.92 -0.13 -13.07
C TRP A 108 -8.91 0.99 -13.25
N TYR A 109 -7.65 0.62 -13.39
CA TYR A 109 -6.55 1.56 -13.60
C TYR A 109 -5.69 1.12 -14.76
N TYR A 110 -4.95 2.06 -15.31
CA TYR A 110 -3.74 1.76 -16.05
C TYR A 110 -2.71 2.85 -15.73
N LEU A 111 -1.47 2.58 -16.06
CA LEU A 111 -0.40 3.53 -15.83
C LEU A 111 0.05 4.16 -17.13
N THR A 112 0.41 5.43 -17.05
CA THR A 112 1.21 6.04 -18.09
C THR A 112 2.51 6.48 -17.44
N ILE A 113 3.61 6.26 -18.17
CA ILE A 113 4.93 6.69 -17.74
C ILE A 113 5.45 7.59 -18.84
N GLU A 114 5.81 8.81 -18.46
CA GLU A 114 6.44 9.77 -19.39
C GLU A 114 7.87 9.91 -18.93
N SER A 115 8.80 9.76 -19.85
CA SER A 115 10.21 9.91 -19.51
C SER A 115 10.98 10.54 -20.65
N THR A 116 12.05 11.21 -20.27
CA THR A 116 12.95 11.87 -21.21
C THR A 116 14.38 11.60 -20.77
N ASN A 117 15.21 11.16 -21.71
CA ASN A 117 16.66 11.00 -21.51
C ASN A 117 17.07 10.16 -20.31
N ILE A 118 16.27 9.18 -19.95
CA ILE A 118 16.58 8.34 -18.79
C ILE A 118 15.89 6.99 -18.95
N ASP A 119 16.50 5.95 -18.41
CA ASP A 119 15.90 4.63 -18.34
C ASP A 119 15.15 4.51 -17.01
N TRP A 120 14.06 3.76 -17.01
CA TRP A 120 13.24 3.61 -15.82
C TRP A 120 12.80 2.17 -15.62
N SER A 121 12.55 1.81 -14.38
CA SER A 121 11.80 0.61 -14.03
C SER A 121 10.81 0.96 -12.92
N VAL A 122 9.63 0.40 -13.03
CA VAL A 122 8.52 0.66 -12.12
C VAL A 122 7.83 -0.66 -11.81
N SER A 123 7.59 -0.92 -10.53
CA SER A 123 6.77 -2.04 -10.13
C SER A 123 5.74 -1.57 -9.13
N ILE A 124 4.59 -2.23 -9.14
CA ILE A 124 3.46 -1.84 -8.30
C ILE A 124 2.97 -3.03 -7.52
N ASP A 125 2.74 -2.80 -6.23
CA ASP A 125 2.04 -3.73 -5.37
C ASP A 125 0.75 -3.11 -4.90
N GLU A 126 -0.27 -3.91 -4.76
CA GLU A 126 -1.54 -3.48 -4.18
C GLU A 126 -1.56 -3.80 -2.70
N ARG A 127 -2.08 -2.88 -1.92
CA ARG A 127 -2.19 -3.04 -0.49
C ARG A 127 -3.48 -3.78 -0.15
N LEU A 128 -3.35 -4.93 0.43
CA LEU A 128 -4.48 -5.74 0.87
C LEU A 128 -4.48 -5.84 2.39
N ARG A 129 -5.65 -6.04 2.96
CA ARG A 129 -5.77 -6.34 4.37
C ARG A 129 -5.97 -7.83 4.53
N GLY A 130 -5.16 -8.41 5.37
CA GLY A 130 -5.29 -9.80 5.71
C GLY A 130 -5.54 -9.95 7.19
N ILE A 131 -5.92 -11.14 7.61
CA ILE A 131 -6.09 -11.47 9.01
C ILE A 131 -5.15 -12.61 9.32
N ARG A 132 -4.33 -12.41 10.34
CA ARG A 132 -3.44 -13.45 10.80
C ARG A 132 -3.98 -14.01 12.10
N THR A 133 -4.23 -15.29 12.12
CA THR A 133 -4.62 -15.96 13.37
C THR A 133 -3.36 -16.50 14.03
N PRO A 134 -3.32 -16.46 15.35
CA PRO A 134 -2.17 -16.98 16.09
C PRO A 134 -2.01 -18.47 15.93
#